data_2c5514d6436b8d28b15532321aedb6d9
#
_entry.id   2c5514d6436b8d28b15532321aedb6d9
#
_cell.length_a   1.000
_cell.length_b   1.000
_cell.length_c   1.000
_cell.angle_alpha   90.00
_cell.angle_beta   90.00
_cell.angle_gamma   90.00
#
_symmetry.space_group_name_H-M   'P 1'
#
loop_
_entity.id
_entity.type
_entity.pdbx_description
1 polymer ?
#
loop_
_entity_poly.entity_id
_entity_poly.type
_entity_poly.pdbx_seq_one_letter_code
_entity_poly.pdbx_strand_id
1 'polypeptide(L)'
;RQMCIRDRVNAGYKALANEYTVSDNEYFASNIDCVWEKVGRISLVDIKTTLHLDKEYLSWQLSIYAYLFELQNPLLKVDKLFGIWVRGDKHELVVIPRKPDKEVKKLMECEKKGEQYLSDLPVPAPDDDKLLIPMQLVNTIIGIEEELADLTKIQKDYKAKLKTAMRENGVKSV
;
A
#
# COMPACT_ATOMS: atom_id res chain seq x y z
N ARG A 1 -11.33 -6.42 10.12
CA ARG A 1 -12.12 -5.79 9.03
C ARG A 1 -13.49 -5.26 9.50
N GLN A 2 -14.22 -5.96 10.37
CA GLN A 2 -15.57 -5.54 10.82
C GLN A 2 -15.59 -4.27 11.71
N MET A 3 -14.54 -3.99 12.49
CA MET A 3 -14.53 -2.89 13.46
C MET A 3 -14.44 -1.50 12.81
N CYS A 4 -13.60 -1.32 11.77
CA CYS A 4 -13.47 -0.04 11.06
C CYS A 4 -14.74 0.35 10.28
N ILE A 5 -15.45 -0.63 9.74
CA ILE A 5 -16.71 -0.41 9.02
C ILE A 5 -17.79 0.04 10.00
N ARG A 6 -17.83 -0.55 11.22
CA ARG A 6 -18.84 -0.25 12.24
C ARG A 6 -18.76 1.20 12.75
N ASP A 7 -17.56 1.74 12.95
CA ASP A 7 -17.37 3.12 13.40
C ASP A 7 -17.81 4.14 12.34
N ARG A 8 -17.78 3.78 11.05
CA ARG A 8 -18.20 4.65 9.95
C ARG A 8 -19.68 4.59 9.65
N VAL A 9 -20.32 3.47 9.89
CA VAL A 9 -21.81 3.38 9.92
C VAL A 9 -22.35 4.36 10.97
N ASN A 10 -21.70 4.46 12.13
CA ASN A 10 -22.04 5.45 13.17
C ASN A 10 -21.78 6.91 12.72
N ALA A 11 -20.85 7.16 11.79
CA ALA A 11 -20.60 8.47 11.17
C ALA A 11 -21.51 8.79 9.98
N GLY A 12 -22.51 7.94 9.69
CA GLY A 12 -23.48 8.11 8.61
C GLY A 12 -22.97 7.73 7.22
N TYR A 13 -21.87 6.97 7.13
CA TYR A 13 -21.46 6.36 5.87
C TYR A 13 -22.15 5.00 5.67
N LYS A 14 -22.61 4.77 4.43
CA LYS A 14 -23.17 3.49 3.99
C LYS A 14 -22.20 2.83 3.04
N ALA A 15 -21.82 1.59 3.29
CA ALA A 15 -21.07 0.79 2.33
C ALA A 15 -21.98 0.41 1.16
N LEU A 16 -21.61 0.83 -0.06
CA LEU A 16 -22.30 0.47 -1.28
C LEU A 16 -21.72 -0.81 -1.89
N ALA A 17 -20.39 -0.92 -1.90
CA ALA A 17 -19.71 -2.08 -2.42
C ALA A 17 -18.38 -2.33 -1.68
N ASN A 18 -17.95 -3.59 -1.69
CA ASN A 18 -16.63 -4.02 -1.29
C ASN A 18 -16.00 -4.75 -2.48
N GLU A 19 -14.67 -4.64 -2.63
CA GLU A 19 -13.92 -5.25 -3.74
C GLU A 19 -14.52 -4.86 -5.11
N TYR A 20 -14.81 -3.55 -5.28
CA TYR A 20 -15.42 -3.04 -6.51
C TYR A 20 -14.41 -2.94 -7.63
N THR A 21 -14.61 -3.68 -8.72
CA THR A 21 -13.71 -3.67 -9.87
C THR A 21 -13.91 -2.43 -10.71
N VAL A 22 -12.83 -1.72 -11.00
CA VAL A 22 -12.77 -0.60 -11.95
C VAL A 22 -11.86 -0.92 -13.12
N SER A 23 -12.20 -0.44 -14.31
CA SER A 23 -11.44 -0.70 -15.53
C SER A 23 -11.73 0.38 -16.58
N ASP A 24 -10.78 0.59 -17.51
CA ASP A 24 -11.03 1.31 -18.76
C ASP A 24 -11.48 0.38 -19.90
N ASN A 25 -11.65 -0.92 -19.60
CA ASN A 25 -11.98 -2.01 -20.53
C ASN A 25 -10.93 -2.29 -21.61
N GLU A 26 -9.74 -1.73 -21.51
CA GLU A 26 -8.66 -1.90 -22.47
C GLU A 26 -7.36 -2.35 -21.82
N TYR A 27 -6.79 -1.51 -20.96
CA TYR A 27 -5.45 -1.70 -20.41
C TYR A 27 -5.42 -1.78 -18.89
N PHE A 28 -6.30 -1.05 -18.21
CA PHE A 28 -6.25 -0.93 -16.75
C PHE A 28 -7.45 -1.56 -16.10
N ALA A 29 -7.19 -2.38 -15.11
CA ALA A 29 -8.21 -2.91 -14.20
C ALA A 29 -7.65 -2.99 -12.78
N SER A 30 -8.48 -2.72 -11.79
CA SER A 30 -8.12 -2.82 -10.39
C SER A 30 -9.36 -3.01 -9.53
N ASN A 31 -9.16 -3.27 -8.22
CA ASN A 31 -10.23 -3.40 -7.25
C ASN A 31 -10.10 -2.32 -6.19
N ILE A 32 -11.23 -1.66 -5.91
CA ILE A 32 -11.38 -0.73 -4.80
C ILE A 32 -11.85 -1.52 -3.58
N ASP A 33 -11.16 -1.42 -2.45
CA ASP A 33 -11.52 -2.19 -1.25
C ASP A 33 -12.94 -1.88 -0.78
N CYS A 34 -13.32 -0.58 -0.72
CA CYS A 34 -14.67 -0.18 -0.33
C CYS A 34 -15.13 1.07 -1.09
N VAL A 35 -16.40 1.06 -1.47
CA VAL A 35 -17.11 2.24 -1.98
C VAL A 35 -18.14 2.64 -0.95
N TRP A 36 -18.05 3.86 -0.45
CA TRP A 36 -18.96 4.40 0.55
C TRP A 36 -19.81 5.53 0.00
N GLU A 37 -21.02 5.65 0.55
CA GLU A 37 -21.94 6.74 0.26
C GLU A 37 -22.30 7.46 1.55
N LYS A 38 -22.34 8.80 1.49
CA LYS A 38 -22.89 9.64 2.54
C LYS A 38 -23.63 10.82 1.92
N VAL A 39 -24.93 10.91 2.15
CA VAL A 39 -25.81 11.99 1.64
C VAL A 39 -25.66 12.16 0.12
N GLY A 40 -25.72 11.06 -0.62
CA GLY A 40 -25.60 11.05 -2.09
C GLY A 40 -24.18 11.28 -2.63
N ARG A 41 -23.16 11.38 -1.78
CA ARG A 41 -21.75 11.59 -2.16
C ARG A 41 -20.97 10.30 -2.05
N ILE A 42 -20.24 9.98 -3.09
CA ILE A 42 -19.40 8.78 -3.15
C ILE A 42 -18.02 9.05 -2.57
N SER A 43 -17.52 8.09 -1.82
CA SER A 43 -16.14 8.09 -1.33
C SER A 43 -15.49 6.74 -1.61
N LEU A 44 -14.25 6.75 -2.05
CA LEU A 44 -13.46 5.54 -2.25
C LEU A 44 -12.53 5.34 -1.07
N VAL A 45 -12.37 4.09 -0.70
CA VAL A 45 -11.59 3.70 0.48
C VAL A 45 -10.65 2.57 0.12
N ASP A 46 -9.41 2.70 0.56
CA ASP A 46 -8.39 1.67 0.44
C ASP A 46 -7.82 1.33 1.84
N ILE A 47 -7.57 0.06 2.10
CA ILE A 47 -7.12 -0.45 3.39
C ILE A 47 -5.64 -0.80 3.31
N LYS A 48 -4.82 -0.12 4.10
CA LYS A 48 -3.37 -0.36 4.18
C LYS A 48 -2.97 -0.97 5.52
N THR A 49 -2.19 -2.05 5.46
CA THR A 49 -1.63 -2.74 6.63
C THR A 49 -0.10 -2.61 6.69
N THR A 50 0.46 -1.67 5.92
CA THR A 50 1.91 -1.42 5.84
C THR A 50 2.43 -0.76 7.11
N LEU A 51 3.74 -0.91 7.38
CA LEU A 51 4.40 -0.30 8.53
C LEU A 51 4.33 1.23 8.49
N HIS A 52 4.47 1.81 7.29
CA HIS A 52 4.34 3.24 7.02
C HIS A 52 3.28 3.46 5.96
N LEU A 53 2.47 4.51 6.12
CA LEU A 53 1.49 4.93 5.13
C LEU A 53 2.15 5.90 4.15
N ASP A 54 2.40 5.43 2.94
CA ASP A 54 2.81 6.31 1.84
C ASP A 54 1.58 7.02 1.28
N LYS A 55 1.33 8.24 1.79
CA LYS A 55 0.18 9.07 1.40
C LYS A 55 0.26 9.51 -0.06
N GLU A 56 1.47 9.74 -0.58
CA GLU A 56 1.68 10.16 -1.96
C GLU A 56 1.35 9.03 -2.93
N TYR A 57 1.87 7.83 -2.68
CA TYR A 57 1.51 6.64 -3.46
C TYR A 57 0.00 6.36 -3.40
N LEU A 58 -0.58 6.41 -2.20
CA LEU A 58 -2.01 6.19 -2.00
C LEU A 58 -2.87 7.24 -2.71
N SER A 59 -2.40 8.51 -2.76
CA SER A 59 -3.05 9.58 -3.50
C SER A 59 -3.13 9.28 -4.99
N TRP A 60 -2.04 8.82 -5.60
CA TRP A 60 -2.03 8.39 -6.99
C TRP A 60 -2.94 7.19 -7.22
N GLN A 61 -2.81 6.14 -6.40
CA GLN A 61 -3.61 4.93 -6.50
C GLN A 61 -5.12 5.24 -6.47
N LEU A 62 -5.57 5.93 -5.43
CA LEU A 62 -6.98 6.27 -5.27
C LEU A 62 -7.50 7.27 -6.31
N SER A 63 -6.64 8.15 -6.83
CA SER A 63 -7.02 9.07 -7.91
C SER A 63 -7.24 8.34 -9.23
N ILE A 64 -6.41 7.35 -9.54
CA ILE A 64 -6.61 6.45 -10.70
C ILE A 64 -7.93 5.68 -10.53
N TYR A 65 -8.19 5.14 -9.34
CA TYR A 65 -9.44 4.44 -9.05
C TYR A 65 -10.67 5.35 -9.20
N ALA A 66 -10.59 6.59 -8.71
CA ALA A 66 -11.65 7.57 -8.84
C ALA A 66 -11.92 7.92 -10.32
N TYR A 67 -10.88 8.10 -11.10
CA TYR A 67 -10.98 8.34 -12.52
C TYR A 67 -11.66 7.17 -13.26
N LEU A 68 -11.22 5.94 -13.03
CA LEU A 68 -11.81 4.73 -13.63
C LEU A 68 -13.25 4.50 -13.15
N PHE A 69 -13.52 4.74 -11.86
CA PHE A 69 -14.87 4.64 -11.30
C PHE A 69 -15.84 5.60 -11.99
N GLU A 70 -15.44 6.87 -12.16
CA GLU A 70 -16.25 7.88 -12.82
C GLU A 70 -16.40 7.62 -14.32
N LEU A 71 -15.42 6.97 -14.96
CA LEU A 71 -15.50 6.54 -16.35
C LEU A 71 -16.60 5.48 -16.53
N GLN A 72 -16.67 4.50 -15.62
CA GLN A 72 -17.69 3.45 -15.63
C GLN A 72 -19.06 3.93 -15.14
N ASN A 73 -19.09 4.97 -14.32
CA ASN A 73 -20.30 5.51 -13.69
C ASN A 73 -20.45 7.01 -13.99
N PRO A 74 -20.79 7.43 -15.23
CA PRO A 74 -20.74 8.84 -15.64
C PRO A 74 -21.64 9.79 -14.84
N LEU A 75 -22.67 9.24 -14.17
CA LEU A 75 -23.61 10.01 -13.35
C LEU A 75 -23.14 10.18 -11.89
N LEU A 76 -22.08 9.48 -11.49
CA LEU A 76 -21.55 9.54 -10.15
C LEU A 76 -20.21 10.31 -10.11
N LYS A 77 -20.00 11.06 -9.05
CA LYS A 77 -18.75 11.77 -8.79
C LYS A 77 -18.17 11.35 -7.44
N VAL A 78 -16.88 11.13 -7.42
CA VAL A 78 -16.15 10.81 -6.19
C VAL A 78 -15.82 12.11 -5.46
N ASP A 79 -16.36 12.25 -4.25
CA ASP A 79 -16.20 13.43 -3.39
C ASP A 79 -14.92 13.35 -2.55
N LYS A 80 -14.65 12.16 -1.96
CA LYS A 80 -13.53 11.96 -1.05
C LYS A 80 -12.81 10.65 -1.29
N LEU A 81 -11.52 10.68 -0.98
CA LEU A 81 -10.64 9.51 -0.96
C LEU A 81 -10.18 9.28 0.48
N PHE A 82 -10.21 8.04 0.93
CA PHE A 82 -9.81 7.67 2.26
C PHE A 82 -8.82 6.50 2.25
N GLY A 83 -7.81 6.60 3.08
CA GLY A 83 -6.99 5.47 3.48
C GLY A 83 -7.42 4.99 4.87
N ILE A 84 -7.68 3.71 5.06
CA ILE A 84 -7.77 3.09 6.38
C ILE A 84 -6.43 2.44 6.67
N TRP A 85 -5.67 3.06 7.55
CA TRP A 85 -4.38 2.50 7.96
C TRP A 85 -4.55 1.66 9.22
N VAL A 86 -4.28 0.37 9.10
CA VAL A 86 -4.42 -0.61 10.19
C VAL A 86 -3.02 -1.02 10.65
N ARG A 87 -2.75 -0.87 11.95
CA ARG A 87 -1.48 -1.22 12.55
C ARG A 87 -1.70 -1.90 13.91
N GLY A 88 -1.60 -3.22 13.91
CA GLY A 88 -1.96 -4.01 15.09
C GLY A 88 -3.41 -3.77 15.49
N ASP A 89 -3.64 -3.35 16.73
CA ASP A 89 -4.98 -3.04 17.26
C ASP A 89 -5.45 -1.61 16.96
N LYS A 90 -4.58 -0.78 16.35
CA LYS A 90 -4.89 0.61 16.00
C LYS A 90 -5.31 0.73 14.54
N HIS A 91 -6.26 1.59 14.29
CA HIS A 91 -6.67 1.96 12.94
C HIS A 91 -6.89 3.46 12.86
N GLU A 92 -6.50 4.03 11.74
CA GLU A 92 -6.65 5.46 11.47
C GLU A 92 -7.32 5.64 10.12
N LEU A 93 -8.28 6.58 10.04
CA LEU A 93 -8.84 7.02 8.78
C LEU A 93 -8.16 8.30 8.35
N VAL A 94 -7.49 8.24 7.23
CA VAL A 94 -6.75 9.35 6.65
C VAL A 94 -7.49 9.86 5.41
N VAL A 95 -7.73 11.16 5.34
CA VAL A 95 -8.24 11.78 4.11
C VAL A 95 -7.08 11.92 3.13
N ILE A 96 -7.27 11.42 1.92
CA ILE A 96 -6.25 11.42 0.88
C ILE A 96 -6.60 12.47 -0.17
N PRO A 97 -5.67 13.36 -0.53
CA PRO A 97 -5.91 14.34 -1.58
C PRO A 97 -6.03 13.67 -2.95
N ARG A 98 -6.99 14.11 -3.76
CA ARG A 98 -7.14 13.65 -5.14
C ARG A 98 -6.19 14.41 -6.06
N LYS A 99 -5.47 13.68 -6.90
CA LYS A 99 -4.66 14.24 -8.00
C LYS A 99 -5.60 14.75 -9.12
N PRO A 100 -5.19 15.80 -9.85
CA PRO A 100 -5.97 16.29 -10.98
C PRO A 100 -6.15 15.21 -12.05
N ASP A 101 -7.34 15.09 -12.60
CA ASP A 101 -7.65 14.09 -13.64
C ASP A 101 -6.76 14.22 -14.88
N LYS A 102 -6.28 15.44 -15.19
CA LYS A 102 -5.32 15.67 -16.28
C LYS A 102 -4.01 14.91 -16.05
N GLU A 103 -3.49 14.95 -14.82
CA GLU A 103 -2.25 14.26 -14.46
C GLU A 103 -2.46 12.75 -14.41
N VAL A 104 -3.61 12.28 -13.91
CA VAL A 104 -3.97 10.85 -13.93
C VAL A 104 -4.00 10.31 -15.37
N LYS A 105 -4.64 11.04 -16.28
CA LYS A 105 -4.67 10.66 -17.71
C LYS A 105 -3.28 10.62 -18.32
N LYS A 106 -2.47 11.65 -18.08
CA LYS A 106 -1.09 11.72 -18.57
C LYS A 106 -0.26 10.52 -18.07
N LEU A 107 -0.36 10.19 -16.78
CA LEU A 107 0.30 9.02 -16.20
C LEU A 107 -0.14 7.72 -16.89
N MET A 108 -1.46 7.51 -17.04
CA MET A 108 -2.00 6.31 -17.68
C MET A 108 -1.59 6.21 -19.15
N GLU A 109 -1.52 7.32 -19.88
CA GLU A 109 -1.06 7.35 -21.28
C GLU A 109 0.43 7.01 -21.38
N CYS A 110 1.27 7.54 -20.49
CA CYS A 110 2.69 7.19 -20.44
C CYS A 110 2.87 5.69 -20.17
N GLU A 111 2.12 5.13 -19.24
CA GLU A 111 2.17 3.70 -18.93
C GLU A 111 1.76 2.84 -20.14
N LYS A 112 0.68 3.20 -20.84
CA LYS A 112 0.26 2.52 -22.08
C LYS A 112 1.36 2.49 -23.16
N LYS A 113 2.17 3.55 -23.23
CA LYS A 113 3.24 3.69 -24.23
C LYS A 113 4.58 3.16 -23.77
N GLY A 114 4.74 2.78 -22.49
CA GLY A 114 6.01 2.44 -21.87
C GLY A 114 6.95 3.65 -21.74
N GLU A 115 6.39 4.85 -21.65
CA GLU A 115 7.14 6.10 -21.50
C GLU A 115 7.27 6.48 -20.02
N GLN A 116 8.36 7.15 -19.66
CA GLN A 116 8.52 7.65 -18.30
C GLN A 116 7.56 8.82 -18.05
N TYR A 117 6.74 8.71 -16.99
CA TYR A 117 5.90 9.80 -16.55
C TYR A 117 6.72 10.89 -15.84
N LEU A 118 6.56 12.12 -16.30
CA LEU A 118 7.10 13.32 -15.66
C LEU A 118 5.93 14.17 -15.18
N SER A 119 5.81 14.32 -13.86
CA SER A 119 4.76 15.11 -13.24
C SER A 119 4.99 16.60 -13.43
N ASP A 120 3.95 17.32 -13.84
CA ASP A 120 3.94 18.79 -13.85
C ASP A 120 3.49 19.37 -12.49
N LEU A 121 3.15 18.51 -11.53
CA LEU A 121 2.76 18.91 -10.18
C LEU A 121 3.99 19.39 -9.38
N PRO A 122 3.82 20.38 -8.52
CA PRO A 122 4.88 20.76 -7.59
C PRO A 122 5.24 19.55 -6.72
N VAL A 123 6.53 19.36 -6.49
CA VAL A 123 7.02 18.34 -5.58
C VAL A 123 6.35 18.59 -4.21
N PRO A 124 5.65 17.59 -3.64
CA PRO A 124 5.07 17.78 -2.31
C PRO A 124 6.17 18.18 -1.34
N ALA A 125 5.88 19.16 -0.48
CA ALA A 125 6.80 19.46 0.62
C ALA A 125 7.06 18.15 1.39
N PRO A 126 8.30 17.90 1.81
CA PRO A 126 8.58 16.71 2.61
C PRO A 126 7.60 16.69 3.79
N ASP A 127 6.87 15.57 3.94
CA ASP A 127 6.00 15.36 5.10
C ASP A 127 6.90 15.54 6.34
N ASP A 128 6.62 16.53 7.17
CA ASP A 128 7.33 16.75 8.45
C ASP A 128 7.21 15.52 9.40
N ASP A 129 6.23 14.65 9.13
CA ASP A 129 6.07 13.34 9.77
C ASP A 129 6.99 12.24 9.20
N LYS A 130 7.76 12.49 8.14
CA LYS A 130 8.87 11.61 7.82
C LYS A 130 9.90 11.76 8.93
N LEU A 131 9.78 10.90 9.94
CA LEU A 131 10.86 10.65 10.87
C LEU A 131 12.14 10.65 10.04
N LEU A 132 12.97 11.67 10.24
CA LEU A 132 14.37 11.63 9.85
C LEU A 132 14.94 10.43 10.61
N ILE A 133 14.87 9.25 9.97
CA ILE A 133 15.55 8.08 10.51
C ILE A 133 17.02 8.49 10.57
N PRO A 134 17.59 8.65 11.75
CA PRO A 134 18.98 9.07 11.84
C PRO A 134 19.78 8.09 10.99
N MET A 135 20.62 8.58 10.08
CA MET A 135 21.48 7.72 9.23
C MET A 135 22.27 6.71 10.07
N GLN A 136 22.54 7.04 11.32
CA GLN A 136 23.11 6.14 12.32
C GLN A 136 22.23 4.89 12.55
N LEU A 137 20.91 5.05 12.66
CA LEU A 137 19.99 3.92 12.84
C LEU A 137 19.94 3.04 11.59
N VAL A 138 19.93 3.64 10.40
CA VAL A 138 19.99 2.91 9.13
C VAL A 138 21.28 2.11 9.03
N ASN A 139 22.43 2.73 9.32
CA ASN A 139 23.74 2.06 9.31
C ASN A 139 23.82 0.94 10.37
N THR A 140 23.18 1.12 11.52
CA THR A 140 23.10 0.08 12.55
C THR A 140 22.27 -1.11 12.06
N ILE A 141 21.15 -0.88 11.40
CA ILE A 141 20.31 -1.96 10.85
C ILE A 141 21.06 -2.72 9.77
N ILE A 142 21.76 -2.01 8.86
CA ILE A 142 22.58 -2.64 7.82
C ILE A 142 23.67 -3.51 8.45
N GLY A 143 24.38 -2.99 9.46
CA GLY A 143 25.40 -3.75 10.18
C GLY A 143 24.84 -5.02 10.84
N ILE A 144 23.67 -4.94 11.47
CA ILE A 144 23.00 -6.10 12.07
C ILE A 144 22.60 -7.13 11.00
N GLU A 145 22.12 -6.69 9.84
CA GLU A 145 21.76 -7.58 8.73
C GLU A 145 22.99 -8.32 8.16
N GLU A 146 24.13 -7.63 8.05
CA GLU A 146 25.39 -8.23 7.63
C GLU A 146 25.88 -9.27 8.66
N GLU A 147 25.86 -8.96 9.94
CA GLU A 147 26.21 -9.91 11.01
C GLU A 147 25.29 -11.13 11.02
N LEU A 148 23.99 -10.93 10.81
CA LEU A 148 23.00 -12.02 10.70
C LEU A 148 23.28 -12.94 9.51
N ALA A 149 23.69 -12.36 8.38
CA ALA A 149 24.06 -13.14 7.18
C ALA A 149 25.30 -14.00 7.45
N ASP A 150 26.32 -13.44 8.10
CA ASP A 150 27.55 -14.16 8.46
C ASP A 150 27.28 -15.27 9.49
N LEU A 151 26.51 -15.00 10.53
CA LEU A 151 26.10 -16.01 11.53
C LEU A 151 25.30 -17.13 10.91
N THR A 152 24.42 -16.82 9.94
CA THR A 152 23.64 -17.80 9.21
C THR A 152 24.52 -18.71 8.37
N LYS A 153 25.57 -18.17 7.75
CA LYS A 153 26.56 -18.93 6.99
C LYS A 153 27.36 -19.87 7.89
N ILE A 154 27.82 -19.35 9.03
CA ILE A 154 28.53 -20.13 10.04
C ILE A 154 27.64 -21.27 10.58
N GLN A 155 26.38 -21.00 10.90
CA GLN A 155 25.42 -22.01 11.35
C GLN A 155 25.24 -23.13 10.32
N LYS A 156 25.13 -22.76 9.03
CA LYS A 156 25.01 -23.72 7.93
C LYS A 156 26.23 -24.64 7.83
N ASP A 157 27.42 -24.08 8.01
CA ASP A 157 28.68 -24.84 7.99
C ASP A 157 28.76 -25.84 9.17
N TYR A 158 28.44 -25.38 10.39
CA TYR A 158 28.38 -26.27 11.56
C TYR A 158 27.33 -27.35 11.42
N LYS A 159 26.15 -27.05 10.87
CA LYS A 159 25.12 -28.07 10.57
C LYS A 159 25.61 -29.10 9.56
N ALA A 160 26.39 -28.68 8.57
CA ALA A 160 26.98 -29.62 7.60
C ALA A 160 28.04 -30.53 8.28
N LYS A 161 28.92 -29.95 9.10
CA LYS A 161 29.90 -30.72 9.89
C LYS A 161 29.25 -31.70 10.85
N LEU A 162 28.19 -31.28 11.54
CA LEU A 162 27.40 -32.15 12.40
C LEU A 162 26.81 -33.33 11.64
N LYS A 163 26.18 -33.10 10.48
CA LYS A 163 25.63 -34.15 9.64
C LYS A 163 26.70 -35.17 9.20
N THR A 164 27.89 -34.69 8.86
CA THR A 164 29.01 -35.58 8.49
C THR A 164 29.43 -36.43 9.68
N ALA A 165 29.65 -35.83 10.84
CA ALA A 165 30.02 -36.56 12.06
C ALA A 165 28.94 -37.56 12.49
N MET A 166 27.66 -37.23 12.36
CA MET A 166 26.56 -38.15 12.63
C MET A 166 26.59 -39.36 11.70
N ARG A 167 26.86 -39.17 10.39
CA ARG A 167 26.99 -40.28 9.42
C ARG A 167 28.16 -41.22 9.76
N GLU A 168 29.32 -40.63 10.10
CA GLU A 168 30.52 -41.35 10.47
C GLU A 168 30.33 -42.20 11.74
N ASN A 169 29.54 -41.72 12.69
CA ASN A 169 29.26 -42.39 13.96
C ASN A 169 27.95 -43.23 13.96
N GLY A 170 27.30 -43.40 12.83
CA GLY A 170 26.10 -44.23 12.70
C GLY A 170 24.84 -43.70 13.41
N VAL A 171 24.83 -42.39 13.80
CA VAL A 171 23.68 -41.73 14.45
C VAL A 171 22.66 -41.34 13.41
N LYS A 172 21.42 -41.83 13.50
CA LYS A 172 20.38 -41.61 12.48
C LYS A 172 19.53 -40.34 12.70
N SER A 173 19.43 -39.83 13.92
CA SER A 173 18.71 -38.58 14.24
C SER A 173 19.14 -38.02 15.60
N VAL A 174 19.02 -36.69 15.79
CA VAL A 174 19.01 -36.02 17.08
C VAL A 174 17.66 -35.34 17.20
#